data_5fdb56319a197f81a15ea16ec0401604
#
_entry.id   5fdb56319a197f81a15ea16ec0401604
#
_cell.length_a   1.000
_cell.length_b   1.000
_cell.length_c   1.000
_cell.angle_alpha   90.00
_cell.angle_beta   90.00
_cell.angle_gamma   90.00
#
_symmetry.space_group_name_H-M   'P 1'
#
loop_
_entity.id
_entity.type
_entity.pdbx_description
1 polymer ?
#
loop_
_entity_poly.entity_id
_entity_poly.type
_entity_poly.pdbx_seq_one_letter_code
_entity_poly.pdbx_strand_id
1 'polypeptide(L)'
;MSGAEAQNYELSYVDGTITVTDADKVTITANNITMVYGDAVPELTYASSDELIGVPQLSCSATSKSPVGTYPITISKGSVGNYNVEYVSGTLTIVKAPLTISAGSYTKKQGEENPNFAATYSGFKNGETASVLTKQPTFTTDVTTSTAPGQYAVKVSGAEAQ
;
A
#
# COMPACT_ATOMS: atom_id res chain seq x y z
N MET A 1 -2.05 41.92 -43.43
CA MET A 1 -2.51 43.30 -43.29
C MET A 1 -2.11 44.09 -44.50
N SER A 2 -3.05 44.51 -45.25
CA SER A 2 -2.85 45.38 -46.40
C SER A 2 -3.64 46.67 -46.18
N GLY A 3 -3.21 47.81 -46.71
CA GLY A 3 -4.02 48.98 -46.73
C GLY A 3 -3.45 50.23 -46.08
N ALA A 4 -2.13 50.27 -45.87
CA ALA A 4 -1.53 51.54 -45.54
C ALA A 4 -1.10 52.24 -46.84
N GLU A 5 -1.58 53.42 -47.07
CA GLU A 5 -1.20 54.27 -48.21
C GLU A 5 -0.59 55.56 -47.71
N ALA A 6 0.48 56.01 -48.33
CA ALA A 6 1.13 57.26 -48.03
C ALA A 6 1.51 57.93 -49.32
N GLN A 7 1.22 59.21 -49.41
CA GLN A 7 1.26 59.96 -50.67
C GLN A 7 2.70 60.31 -51.17
N ASN A 8 3.67 60.36 -50.28
CA ASN A 8 5.05 60.77 -50.58
C ASN A 8 6.09 59.68 -50.18
N TYR A 9 5.67 58.46 -49.93
CA TYR A 9 6.56 57.41 -49.50
C TYR A 9 6.27 56.16 -50.27
N GLU A 10 7.33 55.39 -50.60
CA GLU A 10 7.24 54.03 -51.06
C GLU A 10 7.30 53.13 -49.87
N LEU A 11 6.21 52.37 -49.63
CA LEU A 11 6.10 51.54 -48.45
C LEU A 11 6.65 50.15 -48.74
N SER A 12 7.47 49.65 -47.81
CA SER A 12 7.92 48.27 -47.84
C SER A 12 7.56 47.61 -46.53
N TYR A 13 7.23 46.32 -46.60
CA TYR A 13 6.85 45.51 -45.45
C TYR A 13 7.84 44.40 -45.30
N VAL A 14 8.31 44.16 -44.08
CA VAL A 14 9.18 43.06 -43.75
C VAL A 14 8.44 42.20 -42.72
N ASP A 15 8.18 40.95 -43.11
CA ASP A 15 7.53 40.02 -42.22
C ASP A 15 8.45 39.64 -41.06
N GLY A 16 7.89 39.56 -39.87
CA GLY A 16 8.55 39.03 -38.72
C GLY A 16 8.23 37.52 -38.55
N THR A 17 8.88 36.91 -37.60
CA THR A 17 8.65 35.52 -37.24
C THR A 17 8.36 35.42 -35.75
N ILE A 18 7.51 34.46 -35.40
CA ILE A 18 7.31 34.04 -34.03
C ILE A 18 7.75 32.57 -33.92
N THR A 19 8.62 32.30 -32.96
CA THR A 19 9.10 30.93 -32.74
C THR A 19 8.41 30.38 -31.50
N VAL A 20 7.76 29.25 -31.64
CA VAL A 20 7.12 28.53 -30.54
C VAL A 20 8.00 27.34 -30.20
N THR A 21 8.45 27.30 -28.97
CA THR A 21 9.27 26.19 -28.45
C THR A 21 8.41 25.24 -27.61
N ASP A 22 8.94 24.05 -27.28
CA ASP A 22 8.26 23.13 -26.41
C ASP A 22 8.03 23.76 -25.03
N ALA A 23 6.88 23.44 -24.43
CA ALA A 23 6.60 23.81 -23.05
C ALA A 23 7.61 23.13 -22.11
N ASP A 24 7.85 23.74 -20.95
CA ASP A 24 8.68 23.12 -19.92
C ASP A 24 8.10 21.79 -19.52
N LYS A 25 8.98 20.81 -19.27
CA LYS A 25 8.58 19.47 -18.88
C LYS A 25 8.04 19.44 -17.46
N VAL A 26 6.83 18.92 -17.30
CA VAL A 26 6.22 18.69 -15.99
C VAL A 26 6.23 17.18 -15.73
N THR A 27 6.79 16.77 -14.61
CA THR A 27 6.80 15.37 -14.20
C THR A 27 5.78 15.16 -13.08
N ILE A 28 4.85 14.24 -13.29
CA ILE A 28 3.84 13.85 -12.31
C ILE A 28 4.13 12.43 -11.87
N THR A 29 4.41 12.25 -10.58
CA THR A 29 4.81 10.97 -10.02
C THR A 29 3.76 10.50 -9.02
N ALA A 30 3.24 9.29 -9.21
CA ALA A 30 2.39 8.65 -8.22
C ALA A 30 3.24 8.32 -6.98
N ASN A 31 2.74 8.68 -5.80
CA ASN A 31 3.45 8.41 -4.56
C ASN A 31 3.40 6.93 -4.20
N ASN A 32 4.48 6.42 -3.65
CA ASN A 32 4.53 5.07 -3.10
C ASN A 32 3.71 5.01 -1.81
N ILE A 33 3.01 3.90 -1.62
CA ILE A 33 2.14 3.68 -0.47
C ILE A 33 2.46 2.32 0.14
N THR A 34 2.42 2.24 1.45
CA THR A 34 2.53 0.98 2.19
C THR A 34 1.26 0.79 3.00
N MET A 35 0.68 -0.42 2.95
CA MET A 35 -0.47 -0.78 3.76
C MET A 35 -0.28 -2.16 4.38
N VAL A 36 -0.98 -2.40 5.47
CA VAL A 36 -1.01 -3.70 6.13
C VAL A 36 -2.12 -4.54 5.49
N TYR A 37 -1.85 -5.83 5.31
CA TYR A 37 -2.84 -6.78 4.80
C TYR A 37 -4.16 -6.67 5.58
N GLY A 38 -5.25 -6.61 4.87
CA GLY A 38 -6.59 -6.50 5.42
C GLY A 38 -7.08 -5.09 5.72
N ASP A 39 -6.20 -4.10 5.68
CA ASP A 39 -6.60 -2.71 5.84
C ASP A 39 -7.25 -2.17 4.55
N ALA A 40 -8.01 -1.10 4.68
CA ALA A 40 -8.54 -0.40 3.51
C ALA A 40 -7.39 0.20 2.70
N VAL A 41 -7.52 0.19 1.37
CA VAL A 41 -6.52 0.81 0.50
C VAL A 41 -6.52 2.32 0.77
N PRO A 42 -5.35 2.91 1.09
CA PRO A 42 -5.23 4.36 1.30
C PRO A 42 -5.58 5.14 0.03
N GLU A 43 -5.90 6.41 0.21
CA GLU A 43 -6.10 7.30 -0.92
C GLU A 43 -4.82 7.42 -1.73
N LEU A 44 -4.93 7.27 -3.05
CA LEU A 44 -3.80 7.39 -3.97
C LEU A 44 -3.47 8.87 -4.14
N THR A 45 -2.20 9.20 -4.06
CA THR A 45 -1.70 10.58 -4.15
C THR A 45 -0.56 10.68 -5.16
N TYR A 46 -0.25 11.91 -5.54
CA TYR A 46 0.82 12.17 -6.49
C TYR A 46 1.60 13.42 -6.09
N ALA A 47 2.79 13.55 -6.67
CA ALA A 47 3.59 14.76 -6.62
C ALA A 47 3.85 15.26 -8.03
N SER A 48 3.94 16.57 -8.18
CA SER A 48 4.18 17.22 -9.47
C SER A 48 5.37 18.16 -9.34
N SER A 49 6.20 18.22 -10.39
CA SER A 49 7.34 19.14 -10.44
C SER A 49 6.92 20.60 -10.62
N ASP A 50 5.71 20.84 -11.05
CA ASP A 50 5.18 22.20 -11.28
C ASP A 50 3.67 22.20 -11.07
N GLU A 51 3.06 23.38 -11.12
CA GLU A 51 1.62 23.53 -10.98
C GLU A 51 0.87 22.87 -12.12
N LEU A 52 -0.19 22.13 -11.79
CA LEU A 52 -1.00 21.41 -12.76
C LEU A 52 -2.27 22.19 -13.12
N ILE A 53 -2.60 22.12 -14.41
CA ILE A 53 -3.92 22.51 -14.93
C ILE A 53 -4.73 21.22 -14.94
N GLY A 54 -5.75 21.12 -14.06
CA GLY A 54 -6.52 19.90 -13.91
C GLY A 54 -5.84 18.89 -12.97
N VAL A 55 -6.31 17.64 -13.00
CA VAL A 55 -5.82 16.58 -12.12
C VAL A 55 -5.55 15.30 -12.89
N PRO A 56 -4.48 14.54 -12.56
CA PRO A 56 -4.24 13.24 -13.15
C PRO A 56 -5.20 12.20 -12.58
N GLN A 57 -5.30 11.06 -13.24
CA GLN A 57 -6.06 9.91 -12.75
C GLN A 57 -5.10 8.84 -12.25
N LEU A 58 -5.36 8.37 -11.04
CA LEU A 58 -4.59 7.32 -10.38
C LEU A 58 -5.44 6.07 -10.24
N SER A 59 -4.82 4.91 -10.42
CA SER A 59 -5.50 3.63 -10.19
C SER A 59 -4.53 2.57 -9.69
N CYS A 60 -5.07 1.64 -8.90
CA CYS A 60 -4.32 0.49 -8.39
C CYS A 60 -5.28 -0.69 -8.28
N SER A 61 -4.82 -1.87 -8.66
CA SER A 61 -5.62 -3.09 -8.61
C SER A 61 -5.71 -3.70 -7.20
N ALA A 62 -4.90 -3.22 -6.25
CA ALA A 62 -4.90 -3.74 -4.88
C ALA A 62 -6.22 -3.43 -4.17
N THR A 63 -6.63 -4.37 -3.32
CA THR A 63 -7.80 -4.25 -2.44
C THR A 63 -7.42 -4.67 -1.03
N SER A 64 -8.34 -4.53 -0.08
CA SER A 64 -8.12 -5.02 1.29
C SER A 64 -7.91 -6.53 1.37
N LYS A 65 -8.29 -7.26 0.33
CA LYS A 65 -8.15 -8.72 0.25
C LYS A 65 -6.94 -9.17 -0.56
N SER A 66 -6.21 -8.24 -1.16
CA SER A 66 -5.03 -8.56 -1.96
C SER A 66 -3.93 -9.15 -1.09
N PRO A 67 -3.22 -10.20 -1.58
CA PRO A 67 -2.11 -10.79 -0.85
C PRO A 67 -0.96 -9.81 -0.59
N VAL A 68 -0.10 -10.16 0.35
CA VAL A 68 1.16 -9.46 0.59
C VAL A 68 1.98 -9.44 -0.69
N GLY A 69 2.53 -8.29 -1.03
CA GLY A 69 3.30 -8.09 -2.25
C GLY A 69 3.30 -6.64 -2.70
N THR A 70 3.72 -6.42 -3.92
CA THR A 70 3.78 -5.08 -4.53
C THR A 70 2.80 -4.99 -5.69
N TYR A 71 2.17 -3.83 -5.81
CA TYR A 71 1.16 -3.56 -6.82
C TYR A 71 1.45 -2.21 -7.46
N PRO A 72 1.44 -2.11 -8.80
CA PRO A 72 1.69 -0.84 -9.45
C PRO A 72 0.55 0.14 -9.23
N ILE A 73 0.90 1.38 -8.95
CA ILE A 73 -0.03 2.50 -8.98
C ILE A 73 0.17 3.19 -10.31
N THR A 74 -0.83 3.08 -11.18
CA THR A 74 -0.77 3.69 -12.50
C THR A 74 -1.29 5.12 -12.45
N ILE A 75 -0.71 5.97 -13.27
CA ILE A 75 -1.08 7.37 -13.37
C ILE A 75 -1.25 7.73 -14.84
N SER A 76 -2.33 8.43 -15.15
CA SER A 76 -2.65 8.82 -16.51
C SER A 76 -3.12 10.27 -16.53
N LYS A 77 -3.35 10.77 -17.72
CA LYS A 77 -3.67 12.19 -17.96
C LYS A 77 -4.87 12.70 -17.17
N GLY A 78 -5.93 11.90 -17.01
CA GLY A 78 -7.16 12.41 -16.40
C GLY A 78 -7.62 13.70 -17.08
N SER A 79 -7.73 14.79 -16.30
CA SER A 79 -8.08 16.13 -16.80
C SER A 79 -6.88 17.08 -16.91
N VAL A 80 -5.65 16.58 -16.84
CA VAL A 80 -4.43 17.40 -16.94
C VAL A 80 -4.39 18.12 -18.29
N GLY A 81 -4.29 19.42 -18.26
CA GLY A 81 -4.24 20.27 -19.45
C GLY A 81 -2.85 20.82 -19.78
N ASN A 82 -1.84 20.52 -18.97
CA ASN A 82 -0.46 20.92 -19.25
C ASN A 82 0.04 20.26 -20.54
N TYR A 83 0.87 20.98 -21.26
CA TYR A 83 1.62 20.43 -22.39
C TYR A 83 2.86 19.73 -21.85
N ASN A 84 3.53 18.89 -22.60
CA ASN A 84 4.81 18.27 -22.25
C ASN A 84 4.84 17.66 -20.82
N VAL A 85 4.04 16.64 -20.59
CA VAL A 85 3.90 15.99 -19.28
C VAL A 85 4.47 14.58 -19.33
N GLU A 86 5.26 14.20 -18.31
CA GLU A 86 5.70 12.84 -18.07
C GLU A 86 4.95 12.27 -16.87
N TYR A 87 4.42 11.06 -17.00
CA TYR A 87 3.72 10.36 -15.93
C TYR A 87 4.59 9.22 -15.40
N VAL A 88 4.84 9.21 -14.10
CA VAL A 88 5.67 8.18 -13.45
C VAL A 88 4.80 7.39 -12.48
N SER A 89 4.73 6.09 -12.68
CA SER A 89 3.97 5.18 -11.82
C SER A 89 4.62 5.04 -10.45
N GLY A 90 3.79 4.80 -9.43
CA GLY A 90 4.24 4.48 -8.09
C GLY A 90 4.02 2.99 -7.78
N THR A 91 4.25 2.63 -6.54
CA THR A 91 4.10 1.26 -6.05
C THR A 91 3.35 1.26 -4.73
N LEU A 92 2.34 0.39 -4.62
CA LEU A 92 1.67 0.09 -3.37
C LEU A 92 2.22 -1.24 -2.85
N THR A 93 2.71 -1.24 -1.61
CA THR A 93 3.25 -2.43 -0.97
C THR A 93 2.31 -2.87 0.14
N ILE A 94 1.88 -4.13 0.09
CA ILE A 94 1.09 -4.75 1.17
C ILE A 94 2.04 -5.57 2.01
N VAL A 95 2.13 -5.24 3.30
CA VAL A 95 2.97 -5.93 4.26
C VAL A 95 2.11 -6.85 5.13
N LYS A 96 2.75 -7.83 5.77
CA LYS A 96 2.06 -8.79 6.63
C LYS A 96 1.36 -8.09 7.79
N ALA A 97 0.14 -8.54 8.10
CA ALA A 97 -0.58 -8.09 9.30
C ALA A 97 0.00 -8.82 10.53
N PRO A 98 0.14 -8.12 11.66
CA PRO A 98 0.55 -8.78 12.89
C PRO A 98 -0.56 -9.71 13.39
N LEU A 99 -0.20 -10.94 13.69
CA LEU A 99 -1.09 -11.94 14.28
C LEU A 99 -0.46 -12.45 15.56
N THR A 100 -1.19 -12.32 16.67
CA THR A 100 -0.75 -12.81 17.97
C THR A 100 -1.43 -14.12 18.27
N ILE A 101 -0.63 -15.14 18.58
CA ILE A 101 -1.10 -16.47 18.96
C ILE A 101 -0.73 -16.70 20.42
N SER A 102 -1.73 -16.94 21.25
CA SER A 102 -1.58 -17.09 22.70
C SER A 102 -1.93 -18.51 23.14
N ALA A 103 -1.12 -19.07 24.02
CA ALA A 103 -1.42 -20.38 24.63
C ALA A 103 -2.55 -20.31 25.66
N GLY A 104 -2.85 -19.13 26.15
CA GLY A 104 -3.86 -18.95 27.20
C GLY A 104 -3.35 -19.29 28.59
N SER A 105 -4.26 -19.36 29.55
CA SER A 105 -3.98 -19.69 30.95
C SER A 105 -4.80 -20.91 31.38
N TYR A 106 -4.17 -21.76 32.19
CA TYR A 106 -4.77 -23.01 32.63
C TYR A 106 -4.51 -23.24 34.12
N THR A 107 -5.40 -23.96 34.77
CA THR A 107 -5.28 -24.32 36.17
C THR A 107 -5.54 -25.82 36.29
N LYS A 108 -4.72 -26.50 37.08
CA LYS A 108 -4.93 -27.88 37.46
C LYS A 108 -4.45 -28.13 38.89
N LYS A 109 -4.90 -29.22 39.49
CA LYS A 109 -4.41 -29.68 40.78
C LYS A 109 -3.23 -30.64 40.60
N GLN A 110 -2.34 -30.67 41.59
CA GLN A 110 -1.24 -31.62 41.59
C GLN A 110 -1.80 -33.06 41.53
N GLY A 111 -1.19 -33.89 40.69
CA GLY A 111 -1.63 -35.24 40.46
C GLY A 111 -2.59 -35.42 39.30
N GLU A 112 -3.17 -34.35 38.80
CA GLU A 112 -4.03 -34.38 37.61
C GLU A 112 -3.19 -34.30 36.33
N GLU A 113 -3.77 -34.85 35.25
CA GLU A 113 -3.17 -34.68 33.93
C GLU A 113 -3.26 -33.26 33.44
N ASN A 114 -2.34 -32.88 32.52
CA ASN A 114 -2.40 -31.57 31.90
C ASN A 114 -3.71 -31.40 31.12
N PRO A 115 -4.33 -30.20 31.20
CA PRO A 115 -5.48 -29.90 30.36
C PRO A 115 -5.08 -29.86 28.89
N ASN A 116 -6.09 -29.99 28.01
CA ASN A 116 -5.88 -29.74 26.59
C ASN A 116 -5.59 -28.25 26.36
N PHE A 117 -4.49 -27.98 25.68
CA PHE A 117 -4.14 -26.60 25.34
C PHE A 117 -4.79 -26.20 24.03
N ALA A 118 -5.26 -24.97 23.97
CA ALA A 118 -5.86 -24.38 22.79
C ALA A 118 -5.29 -22.98 22.55
N ALA A 119 -5.04 -22.66 21.31
CA ALA A 119 -4.57 -21.32 20.93
C ALA A 119 -5.72 -20.32 20.89
N THR A 120 -5.42 -19.11 21.32
CA THR A 120 -6.25 -17.93 21.05
C THR A 120 -5.52 -17.03 20.08
N TYR A 121 -6.28 -16.36 19.23
CA TYR A 121 -5.73 -15.58 18.14
C TYR A 121 -6.24 -14.14 18.20
N SER A 122 -5.36 -13.20 17.90
CA SER A 122 -5.71 -11.78 17.79
C SER A 122 -5.00 -11.19 16.59
N GLY A 123 -5.77 -10.57 15.69
CA GLY A 123 -5.23 -9.87 14.54
C GLY A 123 -5.60 -10.44 13.17
N PHE A 124 -6.44 -11.47 13.09
CA PHE A 124 -6.95 -11.92 11.80
C PHE A 124 -7.70 -10.81 11.09
N LYS A 125 -7.52 -10.73 9.78
CA LYS A 125 -8.15 -9.75 8.90
C LYS A 125 -9.15 -10.43 7.97
N ASN A 126 -10.02 -9.64 7.36
CA ASN A 126 -11.00 -10.12 6.36
C ASN A 126 -11.92 -11.25 6.86
N GLY A 127 -12.16 -11.35 8.17
CA GLY A 127 -12.95 -12.44 8.74
C GLY A 127 -12.25 -13.79 8.76
N GLU A 128 -10.95 -13.81 8.55
CA GLU A 128 -10.17 -15.04 8.52
C GLU A 128 -10.04 -15.68 9.91
N THR A 129 -9.74 -16.97 9.93
CA THR A 129 -9.58 -17.77 11.13
C THR A 129 -8.29 -18.59 11.06
N ALA A 130 -8.04 -19.41 12.08
CA ALA A 130 -6.88 -20.29 12.09
C ALA A 130 -6.80 -21.25 10.89
N SER A 131 -7.87 -21.37 10.11
CA SER A 131 -7.87 -22.18 8.89
C SER A 131 -6.92 -21.67 7.80
N VAL A 132 -6.50 -20.39 7.85
CA VAL A 132 -5.52 -19.84 6.91
C VAL A 132 -4.08 -20.19 7.27
N LEU A 133 -3.85 -20.76 8.45
CA LEU A 133 -2.52 -21.22 8.84
C LEU A 133 -2.15 -22.48 8.05
N THR A 134 -1.00 -22.47 7.42
CA THR A 134 -0.45 -23.64 6.71
C THR A 134 0.10 -24.67 7.69
N LYS A 135 0.48 -24.21 8.87
CA LYS A 135 0.91 -25.07 9.95
C LYS A 135 0.30 -24.56 11.26
N GLN A 136 -0.34 -25.45 11.99
CA GLN A 136 -0.99 -25.12 13.25
C GLN A 136 0.05 -24.96 14.37
N PRO A 137 -0.24 -24.15 15.41
CA PRO A 137 0.68 -24.02 16.53
C PRO A 137 0.77 -25.30 17.35
N THR A 138 1.92 -25.50 17.96
CA THR A 138 2.17 -26.58 18.90
C THR A 138 2.44 -26.00 20.29
N PHE A 139 2.15 -26.80 21.31
CA PHE A 139 2.30 -26.39 22.70
C PHE A 139 3.32 -27.27 23.40
N THR A 140 4.14 -26.63 24.23
CA THR A 140 5.12 -27.35 25.06
C THR A 140 5.10 -26.82 26.49
N THR A 141 5.23 -27.72 27.45
CA THR A 141 5.34 -27.39 28.87
C THR A 141 6.17 -28.43 29.58
N ASP A 142 6.86 -28.05 30.64
CA ASP A 142 7.59 -28.99 31.52
C ASP A 142 6.70 -29.57 32.63
N VAL A 143 5.46 -29.17 32.69
CA VAL A 143 4.51 -29.62 33.71
C VAL A 143 4.09 -31.08 33.43
N THR A 144 4.14 -31.89 34.49
CA THR A 144 3.70 -33.28 34.49
C THR A 144 2.70 -33.50 35.63
N THR A 145 2.18 -34.72 35.76
CA THR A 145 1.26 -35.07 36.86
C THR A 145 1.90 -34.92 38.24
N SER A 146 3.23 -35.06 38.32
CA SER A 146 3.97 -34.97 39.59
C SER A 146 4.58 -33.61 39.86
N THR A 147 4.38 -32.61 39.00
CA THR A 147 4.92 -31.27 39.19
C THR A 147 4.35 -30.62 40.44
N ALA A 148 5.23 -30.01 41.26
CA ALA A 148 4.84 -29.33 42.49
C ALA A 148 3.95 -28.10 42.21
N PRO A 149 3.12 -27.68 43.18
CA PRO A 149 2.33 -26.45 43.01
C PRO A 149 3.21 -25.22 42.69
N GLY A 150 2.71 -24.39 41.80
CA GLY A 150 3.41 -23.19 41.33
C GLY A 150 2.89 -22.75 39.99
N GLN A 151 3.56 -21.77 39.40
CA GLN A 151 3.26 -21.28 38.06
C GLN A 151 4.32 -21.77 37.08
N TYR A 152 3.88 -22.27 35.96
CA TYR A 152 4.76 -22.82 34.93
C TYR A 152 4.34 -22.31 33.56
N ALA A 153 5.31 -22.17 32.66
CA ALA A 153 5.06 -21.69 31.31
C ALA A 153 4.45 -22.78 30.44
N VAL A 154 3.50 -22.37 29.62
CA VAL A 154 3.04 -23.12 28.44
C VAL A 154 3.48 -22.35 27.21
N LYS A 155 4.37 -22.92 26.44
CA LYS A 155 4.92 -22.28 25.25
C LYS A 155 4.13 -22.68 24.01
N VAL A 156 3.87 -21.70 23.16
CA VAL A 156 3.24 -21.93 21.86
C VAL A 156 4.20 -21.51 20.75
N SER A 157 4.33 -22.31 19.71
CA SER A 157 5.27 -22.07 18.62
C SER A 157 4.90 -22.85 17.36
N GLY A 158 5.65 -22.61 16.29
CA GLY A 158 5.62 -23.44 15.09
C GLY A 158 4.48 -23.17 14.12
N ALA A 159 3.61 -22.19 14.39
CA ALA A 159 2.57 -21.83 13.44
C ALA A 159 3.16 -21.12 12.22
N GLU A 160 2.61 -21.40 11.05
CA GLU A 160 2.99 -20.75 9.80
C GLU A 160 1.74 -20.31 9.05
N ALA A 161 1.82 -19.16 8.39
CA ALA A 161 0.76 -18.61 7.55
C ALA A 161 1.27 -18.42 6.12
N GLN A 162 0.33 -18.48 5.17
CA GLN A 162 0.60 -18.20 3.76
C GLN A 162 0.94 -16.73 3.53
#